data_14a270ed00fce6d5d3488332100979fe
#
_entry.id   14a270ed00fce6d5d3488332100979fe
#
_cell.length_a   1.000
_cell.length_b   1.000
_cell.length_c   1.000
_cell.angle_alpha   90.00
_cell.angle_beta   90.00
_cell.angle_gamma   90.00
#
_symmetry.space_group_name_H-M   'P 1'
#
loop_
_entity.id
_entity.type
_entity.pdbx_description
1 polymer ?
#
loop_
_entity_poly.entity_id
_entity_poly.type
_entity_poly.pdbx_seq_one_letter_code
_entity_poly.pdbx_strand_id
1 'polypeptide(L)'
;MDFNSTVKGSLLEGFYPEGWDFEKIDACCAHAPEAATERQSFWNKDFMPVQCGDVAEFDVKMGHEIANEIRKANAEKRKLAFILPVGPMGMYRWAVYFLKEWNESCENVWCFNMDEWSDGDGSTITGEASFQNAMETAFYTPLGGLTVPEAQRNFATRENLPTYPEKIAALKKAGARLVLVYGIGRMCHIAFWEPHFGAEFETDKEWLKQSYRLGAKLHPLTIEQNALTSFRSRTSLVPCRANTVGPALLFQ
;
A
#
# COMPACT_ATOMS: atom_id res chain seq x y z
N MET A 1 33.69 19.29 -17.96
CA MET A 1 32.55 18.42 -18.26
C MET A 1 31.42 18.84 -17.34
N ASP A 2 30.31 19.23 -17.91
CA ASP A 2 29.14 19.56 -17.12
C ASP A 2 28.28 18.30 -16.98
N PHE A 3 28.18 17.76 -15.78
CA PHE A 3 27.40 16.57 -15.46
C PHE A 3 25.98 16.91 -14.98
N ASN A 4 25.56 18.18 -15.09
CA ASN A 4 24.37 18.73 -14.45
C ASN A 4 23.04 18.35 -15.10
N SER A 5 23.02 17.62 -16.19
CA SER A 5 21.76 17.15 -16.77
C SER A 5 21.95 15.81 -17.42
N THR A 6 21.67 14.76 -16.67
CA THR A 6 21.78 13.37 -17.15
C THR A 6 20.48 12.83 -17.74
N VAL A 7 19.36 13.53 -17.63
CA VAL A 7 18.05 13.12 -18.16
C VAL A 7 17.86 13.61 -19.58
N LYS A 8 18.05 14.93 -19.83
CA LYS A 8 17.86 15.52 -21.15
C LYS A 8 18.89 14.98 -22.17
N GLY A 9 18.44 14.49 -23.29
CA GLY A 9 19.29 13.90 -24.33
C GLY A 9 19.73 12.48 -24.01
N SER A 10 19.25 11.85 -22.96
CA SER A 10 19.49 10.45 -22.61
C SER A 10 18.30 9.55 -22.94
N LEU A 11 18.45 8.23 -22.79
CA LEU A 11 17.33 7.27 -22.90
C LEU A 11 16.27 7.44 -21.79
N LEU A 12 16.54 8.25 -20.78
CA LEU A 12 15.59 8.57 -19.72
C LEU A 12 14.67 9.76 -20.07
N GLU A 13 14.99 10.50 -21.14
CA GLU A 13 14.15 11.60 -21.60
C GLU A 13 12.77 11.07 -22.04
N GLY A 14 11.71 11.61 -21.46
CA GLY A 14 10.34 11.13 -21.70
C GLY A 14 9.97 9.81 -21.01
N PHE A 15 10.89 9.22 -20.24
CA PHE A 15 10.62 7.96 -19.52
C PHE A 15 9.82 8.18 -18.24
N TYR A 16 10.00 9.33 -17.60
CA TYR A 16 9.27 9.68 -16.39
C TYR A 16 7.93 10.34 -16.71
N PRO A 17 6.95 10.29 -15.79
CA PRO A 17 5.66 10.94 -15.98
C PRO A 17 5.82 12.44 -16.30
N GLU A 18 4.97 12.93 -17.18
CA GLU A 18 4.86 14.36 -17.46
C GLU A 18 4.53 15.12 -16.15
N GLY A 19 5.19 16.26 -15.95
CA GLY A 19 5.03 17.07 -14.74
C GLY A 19 6.00 16.75 -13.60
N TRP A 20 6.87 15.73 -13.75
CA TRP A 20 7.96 15.55 -12.79
C TRP A 20 9.00 16.67 -12.95
N ASP A 21 9.14 17.47 -11.89
CA ASP A 21 10.09 18.58 -11.80
C ASP A 21 11.36 18.10 -11.11
N PHE A 22 12.35 17.68 -11.92
CA PHE A 22 13.62 17.17 -11.39
C PHE A 22 14.40 18.20 -10.60
N GLU A 23 14.29 19.51 -10.93
CA GLU A 23 14.98 20.56 -10.17
C GLU A 23 14.43 20.64 -8.75
N LYS A 24 13.11 20.54 -8.58
CA LYS A 24 12.49 20.48 -7.25
C LYS A 24 12.80 19.19 -6.50
N ILE A 25 12.81 18.05 -7.22
CA ILE A 25 13.15 16.76 -6.64
C ILE A 25 14.60 16.79 -6.12
N ASP A 26 15.54 17.26 -6.94
CA ASP A 26 16.96 17.34 -6.57
C ASP A 26 17.19 18.32 -5.42
N ALA A 27 16.52 19.47 -5.43
CA ALA A 27 16.56 20.44 -4.33
C ALA A 27 16.03 19.81 -3.02
N CYS A 28 14.93 19.07 -3.09
CA CYS A 28 14.39 18.36 -1.92
C CYS A 28 15.37 17.28 -1.41
N CYS A 29 15.96 16.50 -2.31
CA CYS A 29 16.93 15.45 -1.95
C CYS A 29 18.26 16.00 -1.42
N ALA A 30 18.58 17.26 -1.67
CA ALA A 30 19.78 17.92 -1.13
C ALA A 30 19.64 18.30 0.35
N HIS A 31 18.44 18.30 0.91
CA HIS A 31 18.22 18.53 2.34
C HIS A 31 18.65 17.34 3.19
N ALA A 32 19.11 17.62 4.41
CA ALA A 32 19.38 16.55 5.36
C ALA A 32 18.11 15.74 5.67
N PRO A 33 18.20 14.41 5.86
CA PRO A 33 17.03 13.57 6.13
C PRO A 33 16.19 14.04 7.31
N GLU A 34 16.82 14.66 8.32
CA GLU A 34 16.15 15.20 9.50
C GLU A 34 15.15 16.31 9.14
N ALA A 35 15.42 17.08 8.09
CA ALA A 35 14.52 18.12 7.62
C ALA A 35 13.16 17.57 7.15
N ALA A 36 13.09 16.32 6.74
CA ALA A 36 11.83 15.67 6.36
C ALA A 36 10.85 15.53 7.54
N THR A 37 11.33 15.61 8.78
CA THR A 37 10.49 15.54 9.99
C THR A 37 10.17 16.91 10.57
N GLU A 38 10.74 17.98 10.05
CA GLU A 38 10.39 19.33 10.43
C GLU A 38 8.97 19.67 9.96
N ARG A 39 8.10 20.01 10.93
CA ARG A 39 6.70 20.28 10.65
C ARG A 39 6.53 21.47 9.72
N GLN A 40 5.91 21.23 8.56
CA GLN A 40 5.56 22.29 7.62
C GLN A 40 4.19 22.89 7.97
N SER A 41 3.99 24.16 7.63
CA SER A 41 2.76 24.91 7.94
C SER A 41 1.49 24.34 7.29
N PHE A 42 1.65 23.61 6.16
CA PHE A 42 0.54 23.00 5.44
C PHE A 42 0.20 21.58 5.92
N TRP A 43 0.99 20.97 6.83
CA TRP A 43 0.71 19.64 7.32
C TRP A 43 -0.56 19.62 8.17
N ASN A 44 -1.35 18.56 8.01
CA ASN A 44 -2.47 18.32 8.90
C ASN A 44 -1.97 18.32 10.35
N LYS A 45 -2.72 18.97 11.24
CA LYS A 45 -2.37 19.09 12.68
C LYS A 45 -2.12 17.75 13.35
N ASP A 46 -2.80 16.70 12.90
CA ASP A 46 -2.75 15.36 13.48
C ASP A 46 -1.69 14.48 12.80
N PHE A 47 -0.97 15.00 11.79
CA PHE A 47 0.14 14.30 11.17
C PHE A 47 1.36 14.28 12.07
N MET A 48 1.79 13.09 12.48
CA MET A 48 2.91 12.86 13.40
C MET A 48 4.01 12.07 12.69
N PRO A 49 5.09 12.70 12.20
CA PRO A 49 6.22 11.98 11.63
C PRO A 49 6.96 11.19 12.71
N VAL A 50 7.28 9.94 12.40
CA VAL A 50 8.08 9.06 13.25
C VAL A 50 9.27 8.57 12.45
N GLN A 51 10.48 8.91 12.90
CA GLN A 51 11.70 8.38 12.32
C GLN A 51 12.01 6.97 12.82
N CYS A 52 12.53 6.15 11.93
CA CYS A 52 13.10 4.86 12.23
C CYS A 52 14.58 4.84 11.79
N GLY A 53 15.44 4.27 12.59
CA GLY A 53 16.87 4.18 12.29
C GLY A 53 17.18 3.19 11.16
N ASP A 54 16.35 2.15 11.04
CA ASP A 54 16.46 1.14 10.00
C ASP A 54 15.12 0.44 9.73
N VAL A 55 15.12 -0.50 8.77
CA VAL A 55 13.95 -1.30 8.39
C VAL A 55 13.48 -2.20 9.53
N ALA A 56 14.39 -2.71 10.36
CA ALA A 56 14.00 -3.59 11.47
C ALA A 56 13.23 -2.83 12.55
N GLU A 57 13.64 -1.61 12.88
CA GLU A 57 12.90 -0.73 13.77
C GLU A 57 11.53 -0.33 13.18
N PHE A 58 11.50 -0.03 11.88
CA PHE A 58 10.24 0.23 11.16
C PHE A 58 9.27 -0.95 11.27
N ASP A 59 9.73 -2.17 11.00
CA ASP A 59 8.90 -3.37 11.06
C ASP A 59 8.29 -3.58 12.45
N VAL A 60 9.09 -3.38 13.51
CA VAL A 60 8.61 -3.47 14.90
C VAL A 60 7.54 -2.42 15.19
N LYS A 61 7.82 -1.15 14.87
CA LYS A 61 6.89 -0.04 15.12
C LYS A 61 5.58 -0.21 14.35
N MET A 62 5.65 -0.54 13.07
CA MET A 62 4.45 -0.75 12.25
C MET A 62 3.65 -1.96 12.70
N GLY A 63 4.33 -3.07 13.04
CA GLY A 63 3.67 -4.26 13.56
C GLY A 63 2.97 -3.99 14.90
N HIS A 64 3.62 -3.21 15.78
CA HIS A 64 3.02 -2.76 17.04
C HIS A 64 1.78 -1.90 16.80
N GLU A 65 1.83 -0.93 15.86
CA GLU A 65 0.68 -0.08 15.56
C GLU A 65 -0.50 -0.88 14.99
N ILE A 66 -0.27 -1.82 14.07
CA ILE A 66 -1.31 -2.71 13.55
C ILE A 66 -1.97 -3.48 14.71
N ALA A 67 -1.17 -4.12 15.57
CA ALA A 67 -1.67 -4.88 16.72
C ALA A 67 -2.40 -3.98 17.74
N ASN A 68 -1.89 -2.78 17.98
CA ASN A 68 -2.46 -1.81 18.90
C ASN A 68 -3.82 -1.27 18.42
N GLU A 69 -4.00 -1.05 17.11
CA GLU A 69 -5.30 -0.67 16.56
C GLU A 69 -6.34 -1.79 16.74
N ILE A 70 -5.94 -3.06 16.61
CA ILE A 70 -6.81 -4.22 16.89
C ILE A 70 -7.19 -4.26 18.37
N ARG A 71 -6.21 -4.13 19.26
CA ARG A 71 -6.42 -4.10 20.71
C ARG A 71 -7.35 -2.96 21.14
N LYS A 72 -7.15 -1.75 20.58
CA LYS A 72 -8.04 -0.60 20.83
C LYS A 72 -9.47 -0.89 20.39
N ALA A 73 -9.64 -1.42 19.17
CA ALA A 73 -10.96 -1.75 18.65
C ALA A 73 -11.66 -2.82 19.51
N ASN A 74 -10.94 -3.82 19.99
CA ASN A 74 -11.47 -4.84 20.91
C ASN A 74 -11.90 -4.22 22.25
N ALA A 75 -11.08 -3.36 22.85
CA ALA A 75 -11.40 -2.67 24.09
C ALA A 75 -12.66 -1.78 23.96
N GLU A 76 -12.81 -1.12 22.81
CA GLU A 76 -13.97 -0.30 22.48
C GLU A 76 -15.18 -1.11 22.01
N LYS A 77 -15.07 -2.43 21.85
CA LYS A 77 -16.07 -3.33 21.26
C LYS A 77 -16.54 -2.84 19.88
N ARG A 78 -15.61 -2.36 19.09
CA ARG A 78 -15.81 -1.71 17.80
C ARG A 78 -15.26 -2.59 16.68
N LYS A 79 -15.94 -2.59 15.55
CA LYS A 79 -15.40 -3.19 14.32
C LYS A 79 -14.22 -2.38 13.79
N LEU A 80 -13.23 -3.07 13.21
CA LEU A 80 -12.06 -2.47 12.58
C LEU A 80 -11.98 -2.94 11.13
N ALA A 81 -11.87 -1.99 10.20
CA ALA A 81 -11.60 -2.24 8.80
C ALA A 81 -10.18 -1.76 8.48
N PHE A 82 -9.34 -2.66 8.01
CA PHE A 82 -8.01 -2.34 7.50
C PHE A 82 -8.00 -2.38 5.98
N ILE A 83 -7.31 -1.40 5.35
CA ILE A 83 -6.80 -1.53 3.99
C ILE A 83 -5.29 -1.71 4.10
N LEU A 84 -4.77 -2.85 3.63
CA LEU A 84 -3.40 -3.30 3.92
C LEU A 84 -2.59 -3.53 2.64
N PRO A 85 -1.30 -3.12 2.62
CA PRO A 85 -0.39 -3.36 1.52
C PRO A 85 0.25 -4.75 1.61
N VAL A 86 0.75 -5.26 0.50
CA VAL A 86 1.71 -6.36 0.45
C VAL A 86 3.04 -5.82 -0.08
N GLY A 87 4.11 -6.05 0.67
CA GLY A 87 5.45 -5.54 0.36
C GLY A 87 6.30 -5.50 1.61
N PRO A 88 6.04 -4.61 2.59
CA PRO A 88 6.79 -4.58 3.84
C PRO A 88 6.31 -5.70 4.79
N MET A 89 6.60 -6.96 4.43
CA MET A 89 6.07 -8.14 5.13
C MET A 89 6.60 -8.31 6.56
N GLY A 90 7.73 -7.68 6.91
CA GLY A 90 8.31 -7.75 8.25
C GLY A 90 7.37 -7.21 9.33
N MET A 91 6.60 -6.17 9.03
CA MET A 91 5.63 -5.61 9.97
C MET A 91 4.53 -6.60 10.38
N TYR A 92 4.08 -7.49 9.48
CA TYR A 92 3.07 -8.49 9.80
C TYR A 92 3.57 -9.54 10.77
N ARG A 93 4.85 -9.94 10.66
CA ARG A 93 5.49 -10.84 11.64
C ARG A 93 5.43 -10.26 13.06
N TRP A 94 5.72 -8.96 13.18
CA TRP A 94 5.65 -8.27 14.47
C TRP A 94 4.22 -8.06 14.95
N ALA A 95 3.28 -7.76 14.06
CA ALA A 95 1.86 -7.69 14.41
C ALA A 95 1.37 -9.05 14.98
N VAL A 96 1.72 -10.16 14.34
CA VAL A 96 1.43 -11.52 14.83
C VAL A 96 2.04 -11.75 16.21
N TYR A 97 3.31 -11.36 16.40
CA TYR A 97 3.98 -11.49 17.69
C TYR A 97 3.22 -10.76 18.79
N PHE A 98 2.91 -9.49 18.62
CA PHE A 98 2.20 -8.70 19.62
C PHE A 98 0.79 -9.22 19.89
N LEU A 99 0.04 -9.58 18.86
CA LEU A 99 -1.32 -10.10 19.02
C LEU A 99 -1.34 -11.41 19.82
N LYS A 100 -0.37 -12.29 19.58
CA LYS A 100 -0.23 -13.54 20.34
C LYS A 100 0.20 -13.29 21.77
N GLU A 101 1.19 -12.42 22.01
CA GLU A 101 1.64 -12.06 23.36
C GLU A 101 0.52 -11.41 24.19
N TRP A 102 -0.31 -10.60 23.56
CA TRP A 102 -1.43 -9.94 24.22
C TRP A 102 -2.71 -10.78 24.26
N ASN A 103 -2.72 -11.93 23.57
CA ASN A 103 -3.89 -12.77 23.38
C ASN A 103 -5.10 -12.01 22.79
N GLU A 104 -4.85 -11.17 21.79
CA GLU A 104 -5.86 -10.34 21.14
C GLU A 104 -6.46 -11.04 19.93
N SER A 105 -7.78 -11.17 19.91
CA SER A 105 -8.52 -11.77 18.79
C SER A 105 -8.72 -10.78 17.65
N CYS A 106 -8.63 -11.25 16.42
CA CYS A 106 -8.99 -10.53 15.22
C CYS A 106 -10.43 -10.79 14.72
N GLU A 107 -11.32 -11.34 15.57
CA GLU A 107 -12.71 -11.68 15.21
C GLU A 107 -13.49 -10.46 14.68
N ASN A 108 -13.22 -9.27 15.19
CA ASN A 108 -13.89 -8.02 14.82
C ASN A 108 -13.12 -7.22 13.75
N VAL A 109 -12.18 -7.86 13.03
CA VAL A 109 -11.31 -7.20 12.04
C VAL A 109 -11.70 -7.63 10.63
N TRP A 110 -11.88 -6.64 9.74
CA TRP A 110 -12.04 -6.81 8.29
C TRP A 110 -10.78 -6.32 7.60
N CYS A 111 -10.14 -7.17 6.81
CA CYS A 111 -8.96 -6.80 6.04
C CYS A 111 -9.28 -6.73 4.55
N PHE A 112 -8.78 -5.68 3.90
CA PHE A 112 -8.87 -5.44 2.47
C PHE A 112 -7.45 -5.30 1.92
N ASN A 113 -7.02 -6.22 1.07
CA ASN A 113 -5.74 -6.06 0.37
C ASN A 113 -5.84 -4.93 -0.67
N MET A 114 -4.84 -4.06 -0.73
CA MET A 114 -4.84 -2.92 -1.66
C MET A 114 -4.81 -3.33 -3.11
N ASP A 115 -4.13 -4.42 -3.41
CA ASP A 115 -3.79 -4.84 -4.76
C ASP A 115 -3.52 -6.34 -4.84
N GLU A 116 -3.46 -6.83 -6.07
CA GLU A 116 -3.03 -8.19 -6.42
C GLU A 116 -2.54 -8.21 -7.86
N TRP A 117 -1.56 -9.05 -8.14
CA TRP A 117 -1.09 -9.29 -9.50
C TRP A 117 -2.20 -9.85 -10.38
N SER A 118 -2.31 -9.33 -11.61
CA SER A 118 -3.35 -9.76 -12.53
C SER A 118 -2.90 -9.78 -13.99
N ASP A 119 -3.74 -10.35 -14.85
CA ASP A 119 -3.69 -10.13 -16.29
C ASP A 119 -4.43 -8.86 -16.72
N GLY A 120 -4.61 -8.67 -18.04
CA GLY A 120 -5.30 -7.52 -18.61
C GLY A 120 -6.79 -7.43 -18.28
N ASP A 121 -7.41 -8.58 -18.00
CA ASP A 121 -8.83 -8.68 -17.67
C ASP A 121 -9.08 -8.64 -16.14
N GLY A 122 -8.02 -8.54 -15.35
CA GLY A 122 -8.08 -8.51 -13.89
C GLY A 122 -8.15 -9.90 -13.24
N SER A 123 -7.94 -10.99 -14.00
CA SER A 123 -7.81 -12.32 -13.42
C SER A 123 -6.50 -12.41 -12.64
N THR A 124 -6.57 -12.81 -11.37
CA THR A 124 -5.42 -12.78 -10.47
C THR A 124 -4.57 -14.04 -10.59
N ILE A 125 -3.26 -13.88 -10.34
CA ILE A 125 -2.37 -15.02 -10.21
C ILE A 125 -2.65 -15.74 -8.88
N THR A 126 -2.32 -17.02 -8.84
CA THR A 126 -2.40 -17.86 -7.63
C THR A 126 -1.03 -18.46 -7.28
N GLY A 127 -0.88 -18.96 -6.06
CA GLY A 127 0.36 -19.59 -5.61
C GLY A 127 1.32 -18.64 -4.91
N GLU A 128 2.59 -19.05 -4.80
CA GLU A 128 3.59 -18.40 -3.93
C GLU A 128 3.85 -16.92 -4.24
N ALA A 129 3.68 -16.50 -5.48
CA ALA A 129 3.93 -15.13 -5.90
C ALA A 129 2.73 -14.19 -5.69
N SER A 130 1.55 -14.72 -5.31
CA SER A 130 0.35 -13.89 -5.08
C SER A 130 0.43 -13.13 -3.75
N PHE A 131 -0.16 -11.95 -3.72
CA PHE A 131 -0.28 -11.18 -2.50
C PHE A 131 -1.23 -11.83 -1.50
N GLN A 132 -2.25 -12.53 -1.99
CA GLN A 132 -3.09 -13.37 -1.14
C GLN A 132 -2.25 -14.39 -0.38
N ASN A 133 -1.40 -15.17 -1.06
CA ASN A 133 -0.54 -16.15 -0.40
C ASN A 133 0.44 -15.51 0.59
N ALA A 134 0.98 -14.34 0.25
CA ALA A 134 1.86 -13.60 1.14
C ALA A 134 1.16 -13.23 2.46
N MET A 135 -0.07 -12.73 2.40
CA MET A 135 -0.86 -12.39 3.59
C MET A 135 -1.30 -13.62 4.38
N GLU A 136 -1.72 -14.68 3.69
CA GLU A 136 -2.06 -15.96 4.37
C GLU A 136 -0.86 -16.50 5.14
N THR A 137 0.32 -16.46 4.56
CA THR A 137 1.56 -17.00 5.15
C THR A 137 2.12 -16.12 6.26
N ALA A 138 2.12 -14.80 6.09
CA ALA A 138 2.78 -13.89 7.02
C ALA A 138 1.89 -13.39 8.16
N PHE A 139 0.57 -13.37 7.97
CA PHE A 139 -0.35 -12.76 8.94
C PHE A 139 -1.45 -13.73 9.41
N TYR A 140 -2.27 -14.25 8.49
CA TYR A 140 -3.47 -14.97 8.92
C TYR A 140 -3.17 -16.36 9.51
N THR A 141 -2.40 -17.18 8.81
CA THR A 141 -2.07 -18.55 9.28
C THR A 141 -1.29 -18.56 10.61
N PRO A 142 -0.24 -17.70 10.79
CA PRO A 142 0.50 -17.70 12.05
C PRO A 142 -0.30 -17.26 13.28
N LEU A 143 -1.40 -16.52 13.13
CA LEU A 143 -2.27 -16.13 14.23
C LEU A 143 -3.08 -17.32 14.81
N GLY A 144 -3.28 -18.38 14.03
CA GLY A 144 -4.04 -19.54 14.48
C GLY A 144 -5.47 -19.18 14.89
N GLY A 145 -5.87 -19.54 16.10
CA GLY A 145 -7.21 -19.26 16.63
C GLY A 145 -7.54 -17.78 16.86
N LEU A 146 -6.53 -16.89 16.83
CA LEU A 146 -6.72 -15.45 16.97
C LEU A 146 -6.93 -14.74 15.62
N THR A 147 -6.88 -15.47 14.51
CA THR A 147 -6.85 -14.92 13.15
C THR A 147 -8.13 -14.18 12.76
N VAL A 148 -8.02 -13.35 11.72
CA VAL A 148 -9.16 -12.73 11.04
C VAL A 148 -10.03 -13.83 10.42
N PRO A 149 -11.36 -13.86 10.65
CA PRO A 149 -12.25 -14.79 10.01
C PRO A 149 -12.13 -14.77 8.48
N GLU A 150 -12.18 -15.93 7.83
CA GLU A 150 -11.98 -16.04 6.38
C GLU A 150 -12.94 -15.14 5.58
N ALA A 151 -14.21 -15.09 5.98
CA ALA A 151 -15.22 -14.24 5.37
C ALA A 151 -14.94 -12.71 5.48
N GLN A 152 -13.99 -12.32 6.34
CA GLN A 152 -13.58 -10.92 6.57
C GLN A 152 -12.24 -10.60 5.88
N ARG A 153 -11.59 -11.56 5.22
CA ARG A 153 -10.38 -11.37 4.42
C ARG A 153 -10.78 -11.04 2.98
N ASN A 154 -10.52 -9.83 2.55
CA ASN A 154 -10.88 -9.38 1.21
C ASN A 154 -9.61 -9.22 0.36
N PHE A 155 -9.43 -10.09 -0.62
CA PHE A 155 -8.33 -10.02 -1.59
C PHE A 155 -8.80 -9.31 -2.85
N ALA A 156 -7.90 -8.57 -3.51
CA ALA A 156 -8.20 -7.70 -4.65
C ALA A 156 -8.36 -8.50 -5.96
N THR A 157 -9.21 -9.54 -5.94
CA THR A 157 -9.55 -10.33 -7.12
C THR A 157 -10.49 -9.55 -8.04
N ARG A 158 -10.64 -10.03 -9.29
CA ARG A 158 -11.55 -9.46 -10.29
C ARG A 158 -12.98 -9.33 -9.76
N GLU A 159 -13.45 -10.34 -9.02
CA GLU A 159 -14.81 -10.42 -8.51
C GLU A 159 -14.99 -9.58 -7.23
N ASN A 160 -13.97 -9.55 -6.39
CA ASN A 160 -14.11 -9.00 -5.05
C ASN A 160 -13.75 -7.49 -4.98
N LEU A 161 -12.69 -7.06 -5.69
CA LEU A 161 -12.25 -5.66 -5.65
C LEU A 161 -13.36 -4.65 -5.99
N PRO A 162 -14.24 -4.88 -6.99
CA PRO A 162 -15.38 -4.00 -7.28
C PRO A 162 -16.37 -3.84 -6.12
N THR A 163 -16.37 -4.78 -5.17
CA THR A 163 -17.28 -4.75 -4.00
C THR A 163 -16.74 -3.96 -2.81
N TYR A 164 -15.45 -3.59 -2.83
CA TYR A 164 -14.79 -2.89 -1.72
C TYR A 164 -15.49 -1.59 -1.31
N PRO A 165 -15.88 -0.70 -2.24
CA PRO A 165 -16.55 0.56 -1.86
C PRO A 165 -17.81 0.33 -1.03
N GLU A 166 -18.65 -0.62 -1.42
CA GLU A 166 -19.89 -0.94 -0.72
C GLU A 166 -19.63 -1.59 0.64
N LYS A 167 -18.72 -2.56 0.69
CA LYS A 167 -18.34 -3.26 1.94
C LYS A 167 -17.76 -2.28 2.96
N ILE A 168 -16.82 -1.41 2.54
CA ILE A 168 -16.19 -0.42 3.42
C ILE A 168 -17.23 0.61 3.87
N ALA A 169 -18.08 1.09 2.99
CA ALA A 169 -19.15 2.02 3.35
C ALA A 169 -20.13 1.40 4.36
N ALA A 170 -20.50 0.13 4.18
CA ALA A 170 -21.35 -0.60 5.12
C ALA A 170 -20.70 -0.75 6.51
N LEU A 171 -19.38 -1.05 6.56
CA LEU A 171 -18.61 -1.12 7.79
C LEU A 171 -18.55 0.25 8.49
N LYS A 172 -18.27 1.33 7.75
CA LYS A 172 -18.27 2.71 8.29
C LYS A 172 -19.65 3.08 8.85
N LYS A 173 -20.73 2.78 8.12
CA LYS A 173 -22.11 3.00 8.59
C LYS A 173 -22.43 2.22 9.87
N ALA A 174 -21.85 1.03 10.01
CA ALA A 174 -21.97 0.22 11.23
C ALA A 174 -21.03 0.68 12.38
N GLY A 175 -20.36 1.82 12.24
CA GLY A 175 -19.49 2.39 13.27
C GLY A 175 -18.07 1.81 13.28
N ALA A 176 -17.66 1.07 12.26
CA ALA A 176 -16.29 0.54 12.18
C ALA A 176 -15.27 1.69 12.10
N ARG A 177 -14.12 1.51 12.75
CA ARG A 177 -12.93 2.31 12.51
C ARG A 177 -12.29 1.86 11.20
N LEU A 178 -11.96 2.79 10.34
CA LEU A 178 -11.17 2.51 9.12
C LEU A 178 -9.73 2.95 9.36
N VAL A 179 -8.81 2.05 9.09
CA VAL A 179 -7.36 2.29 9.15
C VAL A 179 -6.75 1.88 7.82
N LEU A 180 -6.04 2.80 7.21
CA LEU A 180 -5.30 2.59 5.98
C LEU A 180 -3.82 2.55 6.29
N VAL A 181 -3.16 1.45 5.93
CA VAL A 181 -1.71 1.32 5.97
C VAL A 181 -1.22 1.30 4.53
N TYR A 182 -0.33 2.21 4.17
CA TYR A 182 0.21 2.27 2.81
C TYR A 182 1.68 2.70 2.79
N GLY A 183 2.35 2.41 1.70
CA GLY A 183 3.66 2.93 1.36
C GLY A 183 3.59 3.74 0.07
N ILE A 184 4.60 4.57 -0.15
CA ILE A 184 4.78 5.29 -1.41
C ILE A 184 5.84 4.53 -2.21
N GLY A 185 5.47 4.02 -3.36
CA GLY A 185 6.39 3.31 -4.25
C GLY A 185 7.33 4.26 -5.00
N ARG A 186 8.31 3.69 -5.71
CA ARG A 186 9.35 4.44 -6.45
C ARG A 186 8.78 5.46 -7.46
N MET A 187 7.60 5.17 -8.03
CA MET A 187 6.90 6.06 -8.96
C MET A 187 5.97 7.04 -8.25
N CYS A 188 6.09 7.23 -6.94
CA CYS A 188 5.16 8.01 -6.12
C CYS A 188 3.71 7.48 -6.20
N HIS A 189 3.52 6.20 -6.50
CA HIS A 189 2.23 5.53 -6.44
C HIS A 189 1.90 5.06 -5.02
N ILE A 190 0.62 4.95 -4.72
CA ILE A 190 0.08 4.22 -3.56
C ILE A 190 -0.67 3.01 -4.11
N ALA A 191 -0.50 1.84 -3.51
CA ALA A 191 -0.92 0.56 -4.09
C ALA A 191 -0.28 0.41 -5.49
N PHE A 192 -1.06 0.04 -6.52
CA PHE A 192 -0.62 0.09 -7.93
C PHE A 192 -1.38 1.17 -8.72
N TRP A 193 -1.81 2.22 -8.02
CA TRP A 193 -2.39 3.39 -8.69
C TRP A 193 -1.26 4.31 -9.19
N GLU A 194 -0.88 4.07 -10.43
CA GLU A 194 0.30 4.69 -11.06
C GLU A 194 0.05 6.16 -11.46
N PRO A 195 1.07 7.04 -11.37
CA PRO A 195 0.94 8.46 -11.72
C PRO A 195 0.48 8.70 -13.17
N HIS A 196 0.90 7.85 -14.11
CA HIS A 196 0.52 8.02 -15.53
C HIS A 196 -0.97 7.84 -15.78
N PHE A 197 -1.73 7.25 -14.85
CA PHE A 197 -3.20 7.20 -14.96
C PHE A 197 -3.83 8.59 -14.83
N GLY A 198 -3.12 9.58 -14.26
CA GLY A 198 -3.60 10.95 -14.17
C GLY A 198 -3.96 11.56 -15.51
N ALA A 199 -3.24 11.19 -16.57
CA ALA A 199 -3.50 11.67 -17.94
C ALA A 199 -4.84 11.18 -18.55
N GLU A 200 -5.49 10.21 -17.92
CA GLU A 200 -6.79 9.68 -18.37
C GLU A 200 -7.99 10.50 -17.85
N PHE A 201 -7.75 11.47 -16.96
CA PHE A 201 -8.79 12.26 -16.30
C PHE A 201 -8.60 13.75 -16.61
N GLU A 202 -9.70 14.43 -16.92
CA GLU A 202 -9.65 15.88 -17.20
C GLU A 202 -9.40 16.71 -15.94
N THR A 203 -9.79 16.20 -14.77
CA THR A 203 -9.68 16.90 -13.49
C THR A 203 -9.29 15.98 -12.35
N ASP A 204 -8.61 16.54 -11.33
CA ASP A 204 -8.34 15.84 -10.06
C ASP A 204 -9.62 15.33 -9.39
N LYS A 205 -10.73 16.04 -9.57
CA LYS A 205 -12.02 15.65 -9.02
C LYS A 205 -12.55 14.34 -9.63
N GLU A 206 -12.30 14.10 -10.90
CA GLU A 206 -12.67 12.85 -11.57
C GLU A 206 -11.73 11.72 -11.14
N TRP A 207 -10.43 12.01 -11.10
CA TRP A 207 -9.41 11.10 -10.60
C TRP A 207 -9.72 10.64 -9.16
N LEU A 208 -10.05 11.55 -8.25
CA LEU A 208 -10.39 11.26 -6.85
C LEU A 208 -11.65 10.39 -6.68
N LYS A 209 -12.51 10.28 -7.67
CA LYS A 209 -13.70 9.42 -7.62
C LYS A 209 -13.42 7.95 -7.96
N GLN A 210 -12.24 7.64 -8.46
CA GLN A 210 -11.89 6.28 -8.89
C GLN A 210 -11.68 5.39 -7.68
N SER A 211 -12.50 4.35 -7.53
CA SER A 211 -12.44 3.45 -6.37
C SER A 211 -11.48 2.29 -6.57
N TYR A 212 -11.31 1.82 -7.80
CA TYR A 212 -10.43 0.71 -8.14
C TYR A 212 -10.11 0.68 -9.63
N ARG A 213 -9.12 -0.16 -9.99
CA ARG A 213 -8.81 -0.51 -11.38
C ARG A 213 -8.48 -1.99 -11.47
N LEU A 214 -9.03 -2.67 -12.47
CA LEU A 214 -8.66 -4.03 -12.84
C LEU A 214 -7.64 -4.01 -13.97
N GLY A 215 -6.66 -4.91 -13.93
CA GLY A 215 -5.65 -5.06 -14.98
C GLY A 215 -4.79 -3.82 -15.22
N ALA A 216 -4.57 -2.99 -14.20
CA ALA A 216 -3.77 -1.77 -14.25
C ALA A 216 -2.37 -2.05 -14.83
N LYS A 217 -1.99 -1.36 -15.89
CA LYS A 217 -0.68 -1.50 -16.52
C LYS A 217 0.37 -0.77 -15.69
N LEU A 218 1.40 -1.49 -15.26
CA LEU A 218 2.43 -0.95 -14.39
C LEU A 218 3.54 -0.24 -15.17
N HIS A 219 4.07 0.81 -14.57
CA HIS A 219 5.22 1.52 -15.11
C HIS A 219 6.48 0.62 -15.05
N PRO A 220 7.40 0.71 -16.03
CA PRO A 220 8.63 -0.09 -16.01
C PRO A 220 9.46 0.04 -14.72
N LEU A 221 9.52 1.22 -14.10
CA LEU A 221 10.20 1.40 -12.81
C LEU A 221 9.52 0.66 -11.66
N THR A 222 8.19 0.54 -11.69
CA THR A 222 7.45 -0.26 -10.71
C THR A 222 7.74 -1.75 -10.89
N ILE A 223 7.82 -2.23 -12.14
CA ILE A 223 8.21 -3.60 -12.45
C ILE A 223 9.64 -3.86 -11.96
N GLU A 224 10.58 -2.96 -12.25
CA GLU A 224 11.97 -3.10 -11.83
C GLU A 224 12.13 -3.05 -10.31
N GLN A 225 11.41 -2.16 -9.62
CA GLN A 225 11.39 -2.15 -8.16
C GLN A 225 10.97 -3.51 -7.59
N ASN A 226 9.88 -4.08 -8.10
CA ASN A 226 9.40 -5.39 -7.64
C ASN A 226 10.35 -6.52 -8.01
N ALA A 227 11.02 -6.44 -9.16
CA ALA A 227 12.06 -7.40 -9.52
C ALA A 227 13.16 -7.44 -8.45
N LEU A 228 13.65 -6.27 -8.03
CA LEU A 228 14.71 -6.16 -7.03
C LEU A 228 14.26 -6.61 -5.63
N THR A 229 13.07 -6.20 -5.19
CA THR A 229 12.61 -6.43 -3.81
C THR A 229 12.00 -7.81 -3.60
N SER A 230 11.28 -8.35 -4.57
CA SER A 230 10.41 -9.54 -4.36
C SER A 230 10.72 -10.71 -5.28
N PHE A 231 11.32 -10.47 -6.45
CA PHE A 231 11.56 -11.49 -7.47
C PHE A 231 13.03 -11.85 -7.68
N ARG A 232 13.92 -11.47 -6.75
CA ARG A 232 15.36 -11.77 -6.78
C ARG A 232 16.02 -11.32 -8.10
N SER A 233 15.75 -10.09 -8.51
CA SER A 233 16.21 -9.46 -9.78
C SER A 233 15.75 -10.17 -11.05
N ARG A 234 14.69 -10.99 -11.00
CA ARG A 234 14.16 -11.69 -12.17
C ARG A 234 13.02 -10.89 -12.78
N THR A 235 13.34 -9.80 -13.49
CA THR A 235 12.38 -8.86 -14.07
C THR A 235 11.33 -9.54 -14.95
N SER A 236 11.70 -10.58 -15.71
CA SER A 236 10.78 -11.32 -16.58
C SER A 236 9.70 -12.12 -15.84
N LEU A 237 9.83 -12.29 -14.53
CA LEU A 237 8.84 -12.99 -13.70
C LEU A 237 7.87 -12.04 -12.98
N VAL A 238 8.14 -10.74 -13.00
CA VAL A 238 7.25 -9.75 -12.40
C VAL A 238 6.03 -9.55 -13.31
N PRO A 239 4.80 -9.75 -12.83
CA PRO A 239 3.63 -9.43 -13.61
C PRO A 239 3.61 -7.94 -13.96
N CYS A 240 3.25 -7.63 -15.22
CA CYS A 240 3.24 -6.25 -15.70
C CYS A 240 1.91 -5.53 -15.47
N ARG A 241 0.99 -6.20 -14.79
CA ARG A 241 -0.35 -5.68 -14.47
C ARG A 241 -0.79 -6.10 -13.09
N ALA A 242 -1.73 -5.33 -12.54
CA ALA A 242 -2.31 -5.59 -11.23
C ALA A 242 -3.76 -5.09 -11.14
N ASN A 243 -4.52 -5.67 -10.23
CA ASN A 243 -5.73 -5.07 -9.69
C ASN A 243 -5.33 -4.15 -8.54
N THR A 244 -5.95 -2.98 -8.41
CA THR A 244 -5.55 -2.00 -7.40
C THR A 244 -6.73 -1.17 -6.91
N VAL A 245 -6.72 -0.83 -5.62
CA VAL A 245 -7.60 0.22 -5.09
C VAL A 245 -7.24 1.57 -5.70
N GLY A 246 -8.20 2.46 -5.78
CA GLY A 246 -8.05 3.79 -6.33
C GLY A 246 -8.16 4.91 -5.28
N PRO A 247 -7.96 6.16 -5.71
CA PRO A 247 -7.95 7.33 -4.84
C PRO A 247 -9.17 7.47 -3.93
N ALA A 248 -10.36 7.12 -4.42
CA ALA A 248 -11.58 7.21 -3.62
C ALA A 248 -11.58 6.33 -2.36
N LEU A 249 -10.77 5.25 -2.34
CA LEU A 249 -10.58 4.41 -1.15
C LEU A 249 -9.34 4.80 -0.35
N LEU A 250 -8.37 5.46 -0.98
CA LEU A 250 -7.10 5.85 -0.36
C LEU A 250 -7.20 7.19 0.39
N PHE A 251 -8.07 8.10 -0.05
CA PHE A 251 -8.19 9.48 0.48
C PHE A 251 -9.58 9.75 1.06
N GLN A 252 -10.10 8.84 1.90
CA GLN A 252 -11.43 8.94 2.54
C GLN A 252 -11.45 9.82 3.79
#